data_2a045ea46c2cdcfd8e9ee8ca0890e208
#
_entry.id   2a045ea46c2cdcfd8e9ee8ca0890e208
#
_cell.length_a   1.000
_cell.length_b   1.000
_cell.length_c   1.000
_cell.angle_alpha   90.00
_cell.angle_beta   90.00
_cell.angle_gamma   90.00
#
_symmetry.space_group_name_H-M   'P 1'
#
loop_
_entity.id
_entity.type
_entity.pdbx_description
1 polymer ?
#
loop_
_entity_poly.entity_id
_entity_poly.type
_entity_poly.pdbx_seq_one_letter_code
_entity_poly.pdbx_strand_id
1 'polypeptide(L)'
;MLKRILLLLTMLAVTATASAFSLTDSKGKVHTLDSYKGKWVLVNFWATWCPPCLDEIPALIALHDKYKNSRLEVIGIAMEYQNPKQVLDFADSMFISYPIVLGNSKIAAQFGPLQGLPTTYLFDPAGKMVAYQVGGITQQAVESYINSKSTVKK
;
A
#
# COMPACT_ATOMS: atom_id res chain seq x y z
N MET A 1 -14.94 34.77 -51.75
CA MET A 1 -14.62 33.36 -51.36
C MET A 1 -13.86 33.36 -50.04
N LEU A 2 -14.60 33.13 -48.95
CA LEU A 2 -14.06 33.23 -47.58
C LEU A 2 -13.72 31.81 -47.08
N LYS A 3 -12.45 31.45 -47.04
CA LYS A 3 -11.97 30.14 -46.51
C LYS A 3 -12.10 30.12 -44.98
N ARG A 4 -13.08 29.38 -44.49
CA ARG A 4 -13.21 29.06 -43.05
C ARG A 4 -12.12 28.06 -42.67
N ILE A 5 -11.11 28.52 -41.93
CA ILE A 5 -10.11 27.69 -41.30
C ILE A 5 -10.73 27.18 -40.00
N LEU A 6 -11.05 25.88 -39.96
CA LEU A 6 -11.54 25.18 -38.79
C LEU A 6 -10.31 24.77 -37.94
N LEU A 7 -10.02 25.50 -36.86
CA LEU A 7 -9.03 25.13 -35.88
C LEU A 7 -9.59 23.97 -35.03
N LEU A 8 -9.12 22.76 -35.31
CA LEU A 8 -9.32 21.62 -34.44
C LEU A 8 -8.40 21.76 -33.23
N LEU A 9 -8.97 22.20 -32.11
CA LEU A 9 -8.30 22.20 -30.80
C LEU A 9 -8.25 20.76 -30.30
N THR A 10 -7.15 20.04 -30.52
CA THR A 10 -6.89 18.73 -29.91
C THR A 10 -6.62 18.94 -28.43
N MET A 11 -7.60 18.66 -27.60
CA MET A 11 -7.46 18.60 -26.15
C MET A 11 -6.57 17.41 -25.81
N LEU A 12 -5.30 17.69 -25.52
CA LEU A 12 -4.37 16.68 -24.98
C LEU A 12 -4.81 16.38 -23.56
N ALA A 13 -5.52 15.27 -23.38
CA ALA A 13 -5.84 14.75 -22.04
C ALA A 13 -4.53 14.34 -21.37
N VAL A 14 -4.02 15.17 -20.46
CA VAL A 14 -2.94 14.80 -19.55
C VAL A 14 -3.52 13.75 -18.61
N THR A 15 -3.32 12.47 -18.92
CA THR A 15 -3.58 11.39 -18.00
C THR A 15 -2.57 11.51 -16.87
N ALA A 16 -3.01 11.99 -15.70
CA ALA A 16 -2.23 11.90 -14.48
C ALA A 16 -1.91 10.42 -14.25
N THR A 17 -0.68 10.02 -14.46
CA THR A 17 -0.18 8.70 -14.08
C THR A 17 -0.27 8.62 -12.56
N ALA A 18 -1.28 7.91 -12.06
CA ALA A 18 -1.30 7.50 -10.66
C ALA A 18 0.03 6.80 -10.38
N SER A 19 0.71 7.18 -9.30
CA SER A 19 1.97 6.56 -8.89
C SER A 19 1.71 5.08 -8.66
N ALA A 20 2.00 4.29 -9.68
CA ALA A 20 1.70 2.87 -9.69
C ALA A 20 2.90 2.14 -9.08
N PHE A 21 2.73 1.53 -7.92
CA PHE A 21 3.70 0.56 -7.44
C PHE A 21 3.52 -0.79 -8.16
N SER A 22 4.61 -1.52 -8.28
CA SER A 22 4.61 -2.92 -8.67
C SER A 22 5.51 -3.70 -7.71
N LEU A 23 4.90 -4.61 -6.95
CA LEU A 23 5.53 -5.37 -5.89
C LEU A 23 5.38 -6.86 -6.18
N THR A 24 6.44 -7.64 -6.02
CA THR A 24 6.36 -9.10 -6.06
C THR A 24 6.53 -9.64 -4.65
N ASP A 25 5.55 -10.39 -4.16
CA ASP A 25 5.62 -10.99 -2.83
C ASP A 25 6.53 -12.23 -2.79
N SER A 26 6.75 -12.76 -1.60
CA SER A 26 7.60 -13.93 -1.36
C SER A 26 7.07 -15.23 -2.00
N LYS A 27 5.82 -15.25 -2.46
CA LYS A 27 5.18 -16.37 -3.16
C LYS A 27 5.16 -16.15 -4.68
N GLY A 28 5.78 -15.07 -5.17
CA GLY A 28 5.87 -14.73 -6.60
C GLY A 28 4.64 -14.03 -7.18
N LYS A 29 3.66 -13.67 -6.35
CA LYS A 29 2.49 -12.92 -6.82
C LYS A 29 2.84 -11.44 -6.99
N VAL A 30 2.43 -10.86 -8.12
CA VAL A 30 2.59 -9.42 -8.40
C VAL A 30 1.38 -8.65 -7.88
N HIS A 31 1.66 -7.59 -7.15
CA HIS A 31 0.69 -6.66 -6.56
C HIS A 31 0.88 -5.28 -7.19
N THR A 32 -0.18 -4.75 -7.81
CA THR A 32 -0.21 -3.39 -8.37
C THR A 32 -1.46 -2.67 -7.88
N LEU A 33 -1.47 -1.34 -7.88
CA LEU A 33 -2.69 -0.59 -7.55
C LEU A 33 -3.86 -0.95 -8.48
N ASP A 34 -3.58 -1.21 -9.75
CA ASP A 34 -4.61 -1.61 -10.72
C ASP A 34 -5.27 -2.94 -10.38
N SER A 35 -4.52 -3.89 -9.80
CA SER A 35 -5.08 -5.18 -9.35
C SER A 35 -6.01 -5.05 -8.14
N TYR A 36 -6.01 -3.88 -7.49
CA TYR A 36 -6.82 -3.59 -6.30
C TYR A 36 -7.84 -2.47 -6.51
N LYS A 37 -8.16 -2.11 -7.75
CA LYS A 37 -9.20 -1.12 -8.04
C LYS A 37 -10.51 -1.46 -7.31
N GLY A 38 -11.08 -0.46 -6.64
CA GLY A 38 -12.28 -0.62 -5.81
C GLY A 38 -12.01 -1.04 -4.37
N LYS A 39 -10.75 -1.34 -4.01
CA LYS A 39 -10.34 -1.65 -2.64
C LYS A 39 -9.36 -0.61 -2.10
N TRP A 40 -9.36 -0.43 -0.80
CA TRP A 40 -8.28 0.24 -0.10
C TRP A 40 -7.03 -0.65 -0.13
N VAL A 41 -5.84 -0.04 -0.18
CA VAL A 41 -4.57 -0.77 -0.09
C VAL A 41 -3.72 -0.13 0.99
N LEU A 42 -3.37 -0.91 1.99
CA LEU A 42 -2.47 -0.53 3.07
C LEU A 42 -1.11 -1.18 2.82
N VAL A 43 -0.08 -0.37 2.66
CA VAL A 43 1.29 -0.83 2.47
C VAL A 43 2.10 -0.42 3.69
N ASN A 44 2.63 -1.41 4.41
CA ASN A 44 3.36 -1.23 5.65
C ASN A 44 4.83 -1.62 5.48
N PHE A 45 5.73 -0.69 5.75
CA PHE A 45 7.18 -0.92 5.79
C PHE A 45 7.59 -1.27 7.22
N TRP A 46 8.24 -2.40 7.41
CA TRP A 46 8.59 -2.94 8.71
C TRP A 46 9.94 -3.67 8.71
N ALA A 47 10.45 -4.02 9.88
CA ALA A 47 11.62 -4.88 10.02
C ALA A 47 11.46 -5.84 11.21
N THR A 48 12.13 -6.98 11.14
CA THR A 48 12.07 -8.04 12.19
C THR A 48 12.67 -7.61 13.53
N TRP A 49 13.56 -6.62 13.51
CA TRP A 49 14.27 -6.08 14.68
C TRP A 49 13.62 -4.81 15.26
N CYS A 50 12.52 -4.34 14.69
CA CYS A 50 11.90 -3.06 14.99
C CYS A 50 10.74 -3.26 16.00
N PRO A 51 10.89 -2.94 17.31
CA PRO A 51 9.86 -3.22 18.30
C PRO A 51 8.48 -2.65 17.98
N PRO A 52 8.32 -1.36 17.62
CA PRO A 52 6.99 -0.83 17.27
C PRO A 52 6.40 -1.46 16.01
N CYS A 53 7.23 -2.00 15.09
CA CYS A 53 6.74 -2.78 13.96
C CYS A 53 6.10 -4.09 14.44
N LEU A 54 6.73 -4.75 15.42
CA LEU A 54 6.23 -6.02 15.95
C LEU A 54 4.91 -5.83 16.71
N ASP A 55 4.79 -4.72 17.42
CA ASP A 55 3.59 -4.38 18.20
C ASP A 55 2.34 -4.20 17.31
N GLU A 56 2.51 -3.74 16.05
CA GLU A 56 1.38 -3.51 15.14
C GLU A 56 0.99 -4.74 14.29
N ILE A 57 1.84 -5.78 14.20
CA ILE A 57 1.57 -6.99 13.39
C ILE A 57 0.19 -7.60 13.69
N PRO A 58 -0.25 -7.78 14.95
CA PRO A 58 -1.59 -8.32 15.22
C PRO A 58 -2.72 -7.49 14.63
N ALA A 59 -2.59 -6.15 14.63
CA ALA A 59 -3.57 -5.25 14.04
C ALA A 59 -3.62 -5.39 12.51
N LEU A 60 -2.46 -5.55 11.86
CA LEU A 60 -2.37 -5.75 10.42
C LEU A 60 -2.94 -7.11 9.99
N ILE A 61 -2.68 -8.17 10.76
CA ILE A 61 -3.29 -9.50 10.54
C ILE A 61 -4.81 -9.40 10.65
N ALA A 62 -5.33 -8.78 11.71
CA ALA A 62 -6.77 -8.62 11.91
C ALA A 62 -7.44 -7.83 10.78
N LEU A 63 -6.81 -6.75 10.31
CA LEU A 63 -7.28 -5.98 9.15
C LEU A 63 -7.30 -6.82 7.89
N HIS A 64 -6.21 -7.53 7.60
CA HIS A 64 -6.12 -8.38 6.41
C HIS A 64 -7.19 -9.46 6.43
N ASP A 65 -7.26 -10.27 7.48
CA ASP A 65 -8.18 -11.39 7.58
C ASP A 65 -9.65 -10.97 7.51
N LYS A 66 -9.98 -9.83 8.10
CA LYS A 66 -11.35 -9.28 8.08
C LYS A 66 -11.75 -8.75 6.69
N TYR A 67 -10.82 -8.16 5.92
CA TYR A 67 -11.18 -7.34 4.77
C TYR A 67 -10.60 -7.78 3.42
N LYS A 68 -9.64 -8.71 3.36
CA LYS A 68 -8.95 -9.15 2.11
C LYS A 68 -9.87 -9.54 0.96
N ASN A 69 -11.04 -10.09 1.28
CA ASN A 69 -12.03 -10.51 0.26
C ASN A 69 -13.07 -9.43 -0.05
N SER A 70 -12.99 -8.27 0.59
CA SER A 70 -14.00 -7.21 0.45
C SER A 70 -13.40 -5.86 0.08
N ARG A 71 -12.92 -5.09 1.06
CA ARG A 71 -12.65 -3.66 0.86
C ARG A 71 -11.23 -3.19 1.14
N LEU A 72 -10.37 -4.02 1.73
CA LEU A 72 -9.01 -3.63 2.09
C LEU A 72 -8.02 -4.77 1.82
N GLU A 73 -6.93 -4.46 1.16
CA GLU A 73 -5.74 -5.31 1.08
C GLU A 73 -4.64 -4.75 1.97
N VAL A 74 -3.89 -5.64 2.62
CA VAL A 74 -2.71 -5.29 3.42
C VAL A 74 -1.50 -5.95 2.79
N ILE A 75 -0.41 -5.21 2.62
CA ILE A 75 0.86 -5.69 2.08
C ILE A 75 1.98 -5.24 3.01
N GLY A 76 2.79 -6.17 3.50
CA GLY A 76 3.96 -5.87 4.32
C GLY A 76 5.24 -5.89 3.48
N ILE A 77 6.04 -4.83 3.57
CA ILE A 77 7.34 -4.73 2.92
C ILE A 77 8.43 -4.80 4.00
N ALA A 78 9.14 -5.93 4.07
CA ALA A 78 10.22 -6.13 5.03
C ALA A 78 11.48 -5.41 4.56
N MET A 79 12.06 -4.59 5.41
CA MET A 79 13.23 -3.77 5.14
C MET A 79 14.43 -4.18 6.01
N GLU A 80 15.62 -3.75 5.62
CA GLU A 80 16.85 -3.83 6.43
C GLU A 80 17.14 -5.23 7.00
N TYR A 81 16.97 -6.25 6.19
CA TYR A 81 17.29 -7.64 6.52
C TYR A 81 18.60 -8.07 5.81
N GLN A 82 19.34 -8.98 6.43
CA GLN A 82 20.55 -9.58 5.83
C GLN A 82 20.22 -10.88 5.09
N ASN A 83 19.25 -11.64 5.58
CA ASN A 83 18.87 -12.92 5.02
C ASN A 83 17.35 -12.99 4.78
N PRO A 84 16.91 -13.13 3.51
CA PRO A 84 15.50 -13.28 3.16
C PRO A 84 14.79 -14.41 3.93
N LYS A 85 15.46 -15.54 4.14
CA LYS A 85 14.87 -16.67 4.85
C LYS A 85 14.50 -16.33 6.30
N GLN A 86 15.31 -15.54 6.99
CA GLN A 86 15.00 -15.11 8.36
C GLN A 86 13.72 -14.26 8.43
N VAL A 87 13.47 -13.42 7.42
CA VAL A 87 12.23 -12.64 7.34
C VAL A 87 11.02 -13.56 7.19
N LEU A 88 11.13 -14.56 6.33
CA LEU A 88 10.02 -15.48 6.06
C LEU A 88 9.77 -16.42 7.24
N ASP A 89 10.82 -16.97 7.85
CA ASP A 89 10.71 -17.79 9.07
C ASP A 89 10.08 -16.98 10.21
N PHE A 90 10.46 -15.70 10.34
CA PHE A 90 9.87 -14.80 11.33
C PHE A 90 8.38 -14.54 11.02
N ALA A 91 8.03 -14.23 9.76
CA ALA A 91 6.65 -14.01 9.35
C ALA A 91 5.77 -15.24 9.63
N ASP A 92 6.28 -16.44 9.37
CA ASP A 92 5.60 -17.70 9.69
C ASP A 92 5.42 -17.88 11.20
N SER A 93 6.45 -17.59 12.00
CA SER A 93 6.39 -17.69 13.47
C SER A 93 5.38 -16.72 14.10
N MET A 94 5.16 -15.58 13.47
CA MET A 94 4.17 -14.56 13.87
C MET A 94 2.78 -14.78 13.25
N PHE A 95 2.61 -15.85 12.48
CA PHE A 95 1.36 -16.16 11.76
C PHE A 95 0.88 -15.02 10.85
N ILE A 96 1.82 -14.29 10.22
CA ILE A 96 1.48 -13.19 9.31
C ILE A 96 0.72 -13.75 8.12
N SER A 97 -0.55 -13.34 7.98
CA SER A 97 -1.47 -13.83 6.95
C SER A 97 -1.46 -12.98 5.65
N TYR A 98 -0.97 -11.74 5.74
CA TYR A 98 -0.90 -10.84 4.59
C TYR A 98 0.37 -11.06 3.75
N PRO A 99 0.39 -10.67 2.45
CA PRO A 99 1.53 -10.79 1.56
C PRO A 99 2.77 -10.08 2.12
N ILE A 100 3.91 -10.77 2.09
CA ILE A 100 5.22 -10.24 2.47
C ILE A 100 6.06 -10.01 1.21
N VAL A 101 6.51 -8.78 1.03
CA VAL A 101 7.47 -8.37 0.01
C VAL A 101 8.83 -8.18 0.65
N LEU A 102 9.86 -8.74 0.04
CA LEU A 102 11.25 -8.52 0.43
C LEU A 102 11.71 -7.18 -0.14
N GLY A 103 11.73 -6.15 0.70
CA GLY A 103 11.98 -4.77 0.33
C GLY A 103 13.46 -4.45 0.09
N ASN A 104 13.67 -3.35 -0.60
CA ASN A 104 14.97 -2.72 -0.83
C ASN A 104 14.75 -1.23 -1.17
N SER A 105 15.83 -0.47 -1.36
CA SER A 105 15.77 0.96 -1.68
C SER A 105 14.98 1.26 -2.97
N LYS A 106 15.09 0.39 -3.98
CA LYS A 106 14.35 0.55 -5.26
C LYS A 106 12.84 0.37 -5.06
N ILE A 107 12.43 -0.58 -4.22
CA ILE A 107 11.02 -0.79 -3.86
C ILE A 107 10.52 0.40 -3.05
N ALA A 108 11.25 0.82 -2.02
CA ALA A 108 10.89 1.95 -1.18
C ALA A 108 10.72 3.25 -1.99
N ALA A 109 11.58 3.50 -2.98
CA ALA A 109 11.52 4.68 -3.84
C ALA A 109 10.21 4.82 -4.65
N GLN A 110 9.42 3.75 -4.79
CA GLN A 110 8.10 3.80 -5.45
C GLN A 110 7.05 4.53 -4.60
N PHE A 111 7.28 4.70 -3.29
CA PHE A 111 6.32 5.27 -2.34
C PHE A 111 6.70 6.68 -1.88
N GLY A 112 7.99 6.93 -1.73
CA GLY A 112 8.51 8.19 -1.21
C GLY A 112 9.61 7.96 -0.15
N PRO A 113 10.06 9.03 0.53
CA PRO A 113 11.12 8.89 1.52
C PRO A 113 10.61 8.15 2.76
N LEU A 114 11.31 7.07 3.15
CA LEU A 114 11.10 6.41 4.44
C LEU A 114 11.86 7.18 5.52
N GLN A 115 11.14 7.80 6.43
CA GLN A 115 11.73 8.57 7.55
C GLN A 115 12.02 7.69 8.77
N GLY A 116 11.51 6.46 8.79
CA GLY A 116 11.68 5.49 9.88
C GLY A 116 10.78 4.28 9.71
N LEU A 117 10.90 3.33 10.64
CA LEU A 117 10.06 2.14 10.69
C LEU A 117 9.28 2.09 12.00
N PRO A 118 8.03 1.64 11.98
CA PRO A 118 7.25 1.33 10.79
C PRO A 118 6.81 2.60 10.05
N THR A 119 6.57 2.47 8.76
CA THR A 119 5.90 3.50 7.94
C THR A 119 4.78 2.86 7.14
N THR A 120 3.60 3.46 7.21
CA THR A 120 2.40 2.96 6.54
C THR A 120 1.88 3.97 5.52
N TYR A 121 1.59 3.49 4.31
CA TYR A 121 0.91 4.24 3.25
C TYR A 121 -0.48 3.64 3.02
N LEU A 122 -1.49 4.50 2.85
CA LEU A 122 -2.85 4.09 2.55
C LEU A 122 -3.31 4.69 1.23
N PHE A 123 -3.75 3.81 0.34
CA PHE A 123 -4.33 4.16 -0.96
C PHE A 123 -5.84 3.94 -0.94
N ASP A 124 -6.57 4.87 -1.55
CA ASP A 124 -8.02 4.76 -1.68
C ASP A 124 -8.44 3.82 -2.84
N PRO A 125 -9.74 3.48 -2.98
CA PRO A 125 -10.22 2.61 -4.04
C PRO A 125 -9.98 3.10 -5.48
N ALA A 126 -9.63 4.38 -5.65
CA ALA A 126 -9.22 4.95 -6.94
C ALA A 126 -7.70 4.81 -7.19
N GLY A 127 -6.95 4.27 -6.24
CA GLY A 127 -5.49 4.11 -6.32
C GLY A 127 -4.71 5.38 -5.96
N LYS A 128 -5.34 6.36 -5.32
CA LYS A 128 -4.67 7.58 -4.86
C LYS A 128 -4.14 7.37 -3.44
N MET A 129 -2.89 7.72 -3.18
CA MET A 129 -2.35 7.79 -1.82
C MET A 129 -3.03 8.93 -1.05
N VAL A 130 -3.70 8.59 0.05
CA VAL A 130 -4.54 9.51 0.82
C VAL A 130 -4.13 9.65 2.28
N ALA A 131 -3.28 8.77 2.76
CA ALA A 131 -2.73 8.87 4.11
C ALA A 131 -1.33 8.23 4.17
N TYR A 132 -0.55 8.73 5.12
CA TYR A 132 0.81 8.32 5.41
C TYR A 132 1.06 8.49 6.91
N GLN A 133 1.64 7.48 7.54
CA GLN A 133 1.92 7.47 8.97
C GLN A 133 3.33 6.91 9.22
N VAL A 134 4.17 7.65 9.95
CA VAL A 134 5.40 7.14 10.56
C VAL A 134 5.10 6.75 12.01
N GLY A 135 5.57 5.58 12.43
CA GLY A 135 5.23 4.98 13.72
C GLY A 135 4.07 3.99 13.63
N GLY A 136 3.82 3.30 14.73
CA GLY A 136 2.82 2.23 14.80
C GLY A 136 1.40 2.70 14.51
N ILE A 137 0.59 1.80 13.98
CA ILE A 137 -0.82 1.99 13.71
C ILE A 137 -1.68 0.99 14.50
N THR A 138 -2.96 1.29 14.66
CA THR A 138 -3.94 0.39 15.26
C THR A 138 -5.03 0.03 14.27
N GLN A 139 -5.65 -1.14 14.44
CA GLN A 139 -6.81 -1.55 13.64
C GLN A 139 -7.91 -0.49 13.67
N GLN A 140 -8.22 0.02 14.87
CA GLN A 140 -9.28 1.03 15.06
C GLN A 140 -8.99 2.33 14.29
N ALA A 141 -7.73 2.81 14.28
CA ALA A 141 -7.36 4.02 13.56
C ALA A 141 -7.58 3.86 12.06
N VAL A 142 -7.14 2.73 11.49
CA VAL A 142 -7.33 2.44 10.06
C VAL A 142 -8.82 2.31 9.72
N GLU A 143 -9.59 1.55 10.49
CA GLU A 143 -11.03 1.38 10.26
C GLU A 143 -11.79 2.69 10.37
N SER A 144 -11.49 3.52 11.37
CA SER A 144 -12.11 4.84 11.56
C SER A 144 -11.82 5.76 10.37
N TYR A 145 -10.57 5.77 9.88
CA TYR A 145 -10.19 6.57 8.72
C TYR A 145 -10.95 6.13 7.47
N ILE A 146 -10.95 4.85 7.14
CA ILE A 146 -11.64 4.29 5.97
C ILE A 146 -13.15 4.58 6.04
N ASN A 147 -13.78 4.39 7.20
CA ASN A 147 -15.20 4.63 7.39
C ASN A 147 -15.56 6.10 7.22
N SER A 148 -14.73 7.03 7.74
CA SER A 148 -14.96 8.47 7.58
C SER A 148 -14.97 8.92 6.12
N LYS A 149 -14.15 8.29 5.26
CA LYS A 149 -14.08 8.60 3.83
C LYS A 149 -15.20 7.94 3.02
N SER A 150 -15.72 6.80 3.49
CA SER A 150 -16.82 6.10 2.82
C SER A 150 -18.17 6.81 3.00
N THR A 151 -18.35 7.60 4.06
CA THR A 151 -19.60 8.32 4.39
C THR A 151 -19.77 9.62 3.60
N VAL A 152 -18.71 10.13 2.97
CA VAL A 152 -18.74 11.43 2.25
C VAL A 152 -19.24 11.31 0.79
N LYS A 153 -19.51 10.09 0.30
CA LYS A 153 -20.06 9.85 -1.05
C LYS A 153 -21.58 9.61 -1.01
N LYS A 154 -22.34 10.60 -0.50
CA LYS A 154 -23.79 10.67 -0.77
C LYS A 154 -24.14 11.99 -1.43
#